data_4bb92e575cfca74f159eebe0ecd033e6
#
_entry.id   4bb92e575cfca74f159eebe0ecd033e6
#
_cell.length_a   1.000
_cell.length_b   1.000
_cell.length_c   1.000
_cell.angle_alpha   90.00
_cell.angle_beta   90.00
_cell.angle_gamma   90.00
#
_symmetry.space_group_name_H-M   'P 1'
#
loop_
_entity.id
_entity.type
_entity.pdbx_description
1 polymer ?
#
loop_
_entity_poly.entity_id
_entity_poly.type
_entity_poly.pdbx_seq_one_letter_code
_entity_poly.pdbx_strand_id
1 'polypeptide(L)'
;MLRRLVSVLFCLPLLLGLALPCDAAELQLSEVRLDPCGELDAGNQPELSRPVGASCYVLTGEVENRSKNSVIDTDVYARILDASGEPVLPNRTRVGSIGDVNPGHSPFALRISVPAGTPGPFVIKNPRARGFNAPVRSRVDVDEDDLLPLERGINQQ
;
A
#
# COMPACT_ATOMS: atom_id res chain seq x y z
N MET A 1 12.53 -26.72 55.32
CA MET A 1 12.66 -26.95 53.87
C MET A 1 11.69 -26.13 52.99
N LEU A 2 10.94 -25.20 53.59
CA LEU A 2 9.88 -24.43 52.87
C LEU A 2 10.31 -23.04 52.34
N ARG A 3 11.55 -22.63 52.61
CA ARG A 3 12.03 -21.25 52.34
C ARG A 3 12.78 -21.08 51.01
N ARG A 4 13.07 -22.15 50.28
CA ARG A 4 13.81 -22.11 49.02
C ARG A 4 12.94 -22.22 47.77
N LEU A 5 11.63 -22.49 47.87
CA LEU A 5 10.72 -22.65 46.76
C LEU A 5 10.02 -21.34 46.31
N VAL A 6 10.06 -20.27 47.17
CA VAL A 6 9.40 -19.00 46.87
C VAL A 6 10.25 -18.09 45.97
N SER A 7 11.58 -18.31 45.91
CA SER A 7 12.49 -17.42 45.18
C SER A 7 12.58 -17.69 43.67
N VAL A 8 12.11 -18.83 43.17
CA VAL A 8 12.18 -19.22 41.77
C VAL A 8 10.95 -18.76 40.96
N LEU A 9 9.82 -18.51 41.67
CA LEU A 9 8.57 -18.13 41.00
C LEU A 9 8.47 -16.65 40.63
N PHE A 10 9.39 -15.80 41.11
CA PHE A 10 9.31 -14.34 40.89
C PHE A 10 10.13 -13.84 39.69
N CYS A 11 10.97 -14.68 39.10
CA CYS A 11 11.79 -14.28 37.94
C CYS A 11 11.18 -14.61 36.57
N LEU A 12 10.06 -15.33 36.53
CA LEU A 12 9.44 -15.75 35.25
C LEU A 12 8.59 -14.69 34.52
N PRO A 13 7.98 -13.68 35.18
CA PRO A 13 7.20 -12.67 34.45
C PRO A 13 8.02 -11.56 33.78
N LEU A 14 9.34 -11.47 34.02
CA LEU A 14 10.15 -10.36 33.50
C LEU A 14 10.65 -10.57 32.05
N LEU A 15 10.48 -11.73 31.48
CA LEU A 15 10.92 -12.05 30.12
C LEU A 15 9.80 -11.99 29.05
N LEU A 16 8.54 -11.73 29.44
CA LEU A 16 7.40 -11.67 28.50
C LEU A 16 7.05 -10.24 28.04
N GLY A 17 7.83 -9.23 28.37
CA GLY A 17 7.43 -7.83 28.28
C GLY A 17 8.02 -6.98 27.15
N LEU A 18 8.74 -7.52 26.17
CA LEU A 18 9.42 -6.73 25.15
C LEU A 18 9.13 -7.19 23.72
N ALA A 19 7.93 -7.63 23.42
CA ALA A 19 7.45 -7.58 22.06
C ALA A 19 7.01 -6.13 21.79
N LEU A 20 7.92 -5.29 21.25
CA LEU A 20 7.53 -4.00 20.67
C LEU A 20 6.57 -4.31 19.52
N PRO A 21 5.31 -3.83 19.54
CA PRO A 21 4.44 -4.00 18.41
C PRO A 21 5.08 -3.31 17.20
N CYS A 22 5.29 -4.04 16.13
CA CYS A 22 5.59 -3.46 14.83
C CYS A 22 4.28 -2.79 14.37
N ASP A 23 4.16 -1.49 14.62
CA ASP A 23 2.90 -0.76 14.55
C ASP A 23 2.65 -0.34 13.11
N ALA A 24 1.98 -1.23 12.36
CA ALA A 24 1.40 -0.87 11.08
C ALA A 24 0.20 0.05 11.33
N ALA A 25 0.25 1.28 10.83
CA ALA A 25 -0.85 2.21 10.89
C ALA A 25 -1.93 1.82 9.87
N GLU A 26 -3.18 1.68 10.33
CA GLU A 26 -4.33 1.53 9.45
C GLU A 26 -5.03 2.87 9.28
N LEU A 27 -5.21 3.30 8.01
CA LEU A 27 -5.83 4.57 7.64
C LEU A 27 -7.22 4.32 7.05
N GLN A 28 -8.12 5.27 7.28
CA GLN A 28 -9.48 5.21 6.74
C GLN A 28 -9.50 5.76 5.31
N LEU A 29 -10.24 5.08 4.44
CA LEU A 29 -10.53 5.53 3.09
C LEU A 29 -12.00 5.92 2.98
N SER A 30 -12.26 7.00 2.25
CA SER A 30 -13.60 7.49 1.92
C SER A 30 -13.69 7.84 0.44
N GLU A 31 -14.92 7.93 -0.06
CA GLU A 31 -15.24 8.31 -1.45
C GLU A 31 -14.49 7.47 -2.51
N VAL A 32 -14.23 6.20 -2.21
CA VAL A 32 -13.46 5.34 -3.11
C VAL A 32 -14.28 4.99 -4.34
N ARG A 33 -13.75 5.34 -5.53
CA ARG A 33 -14.39 5.11 -6.84
C ARG A 33 -13.39 4.50 -7.81
N LEU A 34 -13.93 3.79 -8.80
CA LEU A 34 -13.17 3.21 -9.89
C LEU A 34 -13.74 3.71 -11.21
N ASP A 35 -13.01 4.55 -11.89
CA ASP A 35 -13.40 5.15 -13.15
C ASP A 35 -12.47 4.72 -14.28
N PRO A 36 -12.93 4.65 -15.54
CA PRO A 36 -12.04 4.42 -16.67
C PRO A 36 -11.04 5.59 -16.80
N CYS A 37 -9.82 5.29 -17.23
CA CYS A 37 -8.83 6.33 -17.48
C CYS A 37 -9.29 7.28 -18.58
N GLY A 38 -8.98 8.57 -18.43
CA GLY A 38 -9.23 9.57 -19.47
C GLY A 38 -8.49 9.24 -20.77
N GLU A 39 -9.00 9.75 -21.91
CA GLU A 39 -8.43 9.49 -23.24
C GLU A 39 -6.95 9.87 -23.35
N LEU A 40 -6.54 10.94 -22.66
CA LEU A 40 -5.16 11.44 -22.65
C LEU A 40 -4.29 10.81 -21.57
N ASP A 41 -4.84 9.89 -20.77
CA ASP A 41 -4.07 9.23 -19.72
C ASP A 41 -3.00 8.31 -20.33
N ALA A 42 -1.78 8.40 -19.78
CA ALA A 42 -0.67 7.54 -20.21
C ALA A 42 -0.99 6.04 -20.12
N GLY A 43 -1.88 5.64 -19.21
CA GLY A 43 -2.38 4.27 -19.10
C GLY A 43 -3.29 3.84 -20.24
N ASN A 44 -3.82 4.77 -21.06
CA ASN A 44 -4.63 4.48 -22.25
C ASN A 44 -3.80 4.41 -23.53
N GLN A 45 -2.53 4.80 -23.50
CA GLN A 45 -1.68 4.71 -24.67
C GLN A 45 -1.36 3.25 -25.00
N PRO A 46 -1.40 2.84 -26.28
CA PRO A 46 -1.23 1.44 -26.68
C PRO A 46 0.18 0.90 -26.48
N GLU A 47 1.13 1.71 -26.05
CA GLU A 47 2.55 1.35 -25.99
C GLU A 47 3.01 0.84 -24.61
N LEU A 48 3.73 -0.26 -24.65
CA LEU A 48 4.73 -0.82 -23.72
C LEU A 48 4.33 -1.14 -22.27
N SER A 49 3.42 -0.45 -21.64
CA SER A 49 3.08 -0.69 -20.22
C SER A 49 1.77 -1.45 -20.00
N ARG A 50 1.02 -1.75 -21.05
CA ARG A 50 -0.26 -2.50 -20.96
C ARG A 50 -0.08 -3.92 -21.47
N PRO A 51 -0.44 -4.93 -20.67
CA PRO A 51 -0.65 -6.27 -21.20
C PRO A 51 -1.66 -6.20 -22.35
N VAL A 52 -1.38 -6.86 -23.45
CA VAL A 52 -2.32 -6.98 -24.58
C VAL A 52 -3.66 -7.44 -24.03
N GLY A 53 -4.73 -6.67 -24.29
CA GLY A 53 -6.06 -7.01 -23.81
C GLY A 53 -6.40 -6.52 -22.39
N ALA A 54 -5.77 -5.45 -21.89
CA ALA A 54 -6.16 -4.79 -20.65
C ALA A 54 -6.79 -3.41 -20.89
N SER A 55 -7.74 -3.05 -20.02
CA SER A 55 -8.33 -1.71 -19.95
C SER A 55 -7.76 -0.95 -18.75
N CYS A 56 -7.52 0.35 -18.93
CA CYS A 56 -7.03 1.22 -17.87
C CYS A 56 -8.19 1.75 -17.02
N TYR A 57 -8.04 1.65 -15.69
CA TYR A 57 -8.93 2.28 -14.70
C TYR A 57 -8.11 3.02 -13.66
N VAL A 58 -8.73 4.03 -13.04
CA VAL A 58 -8.17 4.78 -11.92
C VAL A 58 -9.03 4.58 -10.69
N LEU A 59 -8.45 4.05 -9.62
CA LEU A 59 -9.04 4.01 -8.30
C LEU A 59 -8.73 5.33 -7.61
N THR A 60 -9.75 6.14 -7.32
CA THR A 60 -9.64 7.42 -6.62
C THR A 60 -10.32 7.36 -5.28
N GLY A 61 -9.97 8.28 -4.38
CA GLY A 61 -10.62 8.44 -3.09
C GLY A 61 -9.87 9.42 -2.21
N GLU A 62 -10.29 9.49 -0.96
CA GLU A 62 -9.61 10.23 0.10
C GLU A 62 -9.08 9.28 1.17
N VAL A 63 -7.89 9.57 1.68
CA VAL A 63 -7.28 8.89 2.83
C VAL A 63 -7.21 9.85 4.01
N GLU A 64 -7.66 9.42 5.19
CA GLU A 64 -7.61 10.17 6.44
C GLU A 64 -6.53 9.61 7.36
N ASN A 65 -5.56 10.47 7.71
CA ASN A 65 -4.57 10.20 8.74
C ASN A 65 -4.88 11.05 9.99
N ARG A 66 -5.44 10.40 11.00
CA ARG A 66 -5.80 11.04 12.29
C ARG A 66 -4.63 11.19 13.24
N SER A 67 -3.49 10.65 12.92
CA SER A 67 -2.29 10.78 13.75
C SER A 67 -1.65 12.16 13.60
N LYS A 68 -0.72 12.48 14.48
CA LYS A 68 0.06 13.73 14.39
C LYS A 68 1.29 13.61 13.49
N ASN A 69 1.62 12.40 13.07
CA ASN A 69 2.81 12.09 12.27
C ASN A 69 2.39 11.56 10.90
N SER A 70 3.25 11.72 9.90
CA SER A 70 3.06 11.09 8.60
C SER A 70 3.11 9.56 8.73
N VAL A 71 2.23 8.89 8.00
CA VAL A 71 2.27 7.44 7.83
C VAL A 71 3.03 7.17 6.54
N ILE A 72 4.06 6.35 6.62
CA ILE A 72 5.08 6.17 5.58
C ILE A 72 4.80 4.89 4.79
N ASP A 73 5.18 4.89 3.50
CA ASP A 73 5.06 3.74 2.60
C ASP A 73 3.64 3.11 2.63
N THR A 74 2.62 3.96 2.46
CA THR A 74 1.23 3.56 2.57
C THR A 74 0.76 2.83 1.32
N ASP A 75 0.21 1.64 1.51
CA ASP A 75 -0.42 0.81 0.50
C ASP A 75 -1.94 0.82 0.63
N VAL A 76 -2.61 0.82 -0.51
CA VAL A 76 -4.07 0.66 -0.60
C VAL A 76 -4.43 -0.79 -0.91
N TYR A 77 -5.40 -1.30 -0.16
CA TYR A 77 -5.97 -2.64 -0.29
C TYR A 77 -7.47 -2.56 -0.55
N ALA A 78 -7.94 -3.32 -1.51
CA ALA A 78 -9.36 -3.49 -1.80
C ALA A 78 -9.60 -4.79 -2.56
N ARG A 79 -10.82 -5.31 -2.51
CA ARG A 79 -11.30 -6.33 -3.46
C ARG A 79 -12.19 -5.63 -4.47
N ILE A 80 -11.78 -5.65 -5.73
CA ILE A 80 -12.56 -5.12 -6.84
C ILE A 80 -13.20 -6.31 -7.50
N LEU A 81 -14.53 -6.33 -7.53
CA LEU A 81 -15.33 -7.40 -8.12
C LEU A 81 -15.97 -6.89 -9.41
N ASP A 82 -16.06 -7.76 -10.40
CA ASP A 82 -16.81 -7.51 -11.63
C ASP A 82 -18.34 -7.74 -11.45
N ALA A 83 -19.10 -7.61 -12.51
CA ALA A 83 -20.56 -7.81 -12.49
C ALA A 83 -20.97 -9.24 -12.13
N SER A 84 -20.10 -10.23 -12.32
CA SER A 84 -20.34 -11.62 -11.92
C SER A 84 -19.97 -11.91 -10.46
N GLY A 85 -19.32 -10.95 -9.79
CA GLY A 85 -18.82 -11.08 -8.42
C GLY A 85 -17.42 -11.69 -8.33
N GLU A 86 -16.74 -11.87 -9.47
CA GLU A 86 -15.38 -12.41 -9.51
C GLU A 86 -14.34 -11.29 -9.29
N PRO A 87 -13.21 -11.61 -8.61
CA PRO A 87 -12.17 -10.63 -8.39
C PRO A 87 -11.46 -10.21 -9.69
N VAL A 88 -11.47 -8.92 -10.00
CA VAL A 88 -10.75 -8.33 -11.13
C VAL A 88 -9.23 -8.47 -10.98
N LEU A 89 -8.74 -8.43 -9.74
CA LEU A 89 -7.35 -8.65 -9.39
C LEU A 89 -7.21 -10.00 -8.69
N PRO A 90 -7.04 -11.10 -9.44
CA PRO A 90 -6.96 -12.43 -8.85
C PRO A 90 -5.72 -12.55 -7.97
N ASN A 91 -5.87 -13.26 -6.85
CA ASN A 91 -4.82 -13.59 -5.90
C ASN A 91 -4.13 -12.40 -5.18
N ARG A 92 -4.65 -11.19 -5.30
CA ARG A 92 -4.13 -10.03 -4.56
C ARG A 92 -5.24 -9.06 -4.15
N THR A 93 -5.09 -8.51 -2.95
CA THR A 93 -5.92 -7.42 -2.45
C THR A 93 -5.16 -6.09 -2.42
N ARG A 94 -3.82 -6.10 -2.51
CA ARG A 94 -3.01 -4.88 -2.63
C ARG A 94 -3.23 -4.30 -4.01
N VAL A 95 -3.78 -3.08 -4.06
CA VAL A 95 -4.05 -2.34 -5.31
C VAL A 95 -2.80 -1.58 -5.74
N GLY A 96 -2.19 -0.85 -4.83
CA GLY A 96 -0.99 -0.06 -5.11
C GLY A 96 -0.51 0.73 -3.90
N SER A 97 0.57 1.49 -4.07
CA SER A 97 1.12 2.39 -3.06
C SER A 97 0.75 3.83 -3.38
N ILE A 98 0.39 4.58 -2.33
CA ILE A 98 0.11 6.02 -2.39
C ILE A 98 1.22 6.85 -1.74
N GLY A 99 2.29 6.19 -1.28
CA GLY A 99 3.43 6.85 -0.64
C GLY A 99 3.14 7.31 0.79
N ASP A 100 3.71 8.44 1.17
CA ASP A 100 3.60 8.96 2.53
C ASP A 100 2.33 9.81 2.67
N VAL A 101 1.56 9.54 3.73
CA VAL A 101 0.29 10.23 4.03
C VAL A 101 0.48 11.14 5.23
N ASN A 102 0.45 12.46 4.99
CA ASN A 102 0.52 13.47 6.03
C ASN A 102 -0.74 13.48 6.92
N PRO A 103 -0.66 14.03 8.14
CA PRO A 103 -1.83 14.25 8.98
C PRO A 103 -2.95 15.00 8.25
N GLY A 104 -4.20 14.57 8.47
CA GLY A 104 -5.39 15.14 7.85
C GLY A 104 -5.92 14.32 6.68
N HIS A 105 -6.58 14.98 5.74
CA HIS A 105 -7.17 14.37 4.55
C HIS A 105 -6.26 14.59 3.34
N SER A 106 -6.08 13.55 2.53
CA SER A 106 -5.30 13.62 1.28
C SER A 106 -6.02 12.84 0.18
N PRO A 107 -6.19 13.43 -1.02
CA PRO A 107 -6.71 12.67 -2.16
C PRO A 107 -5.66 11.68 -2.67
N PHE A 108 -6.12 10.56 -3.22
CA PHE A 108 -5.24 9.60 -3.88
C PHE A 108 -5.83 9.14 -5.22
N ALA A 109 -4.94 8.69 -6.12
CA ALA A 109 -5.29 8.06 -7.39
C ALA A 109 -4.31 6.94 -7.72
N LEU A 110 -4.83 5.76 -8.05
CA LEU A 110 -4.05 4.59 -8.42
C LEU A 110 -4.53 4.03 -9.76
N ARG A 111 -3.63 3.92 -10.74
CA ARG A 111 -3.92 3.24 -11.99
C ARG A 111 -3.91 1.73 -11.80
N ILE A 112 -4.91 1.06 -12.36
CA ILE A 112 -4.99 -0.39 -12.40
C ILE A 112 -5.30 -0.87 -13.81
N SER A 113 -4.77 -2.02 -14.15
CA SER A 113 -5.09 -2.71 -15.40
C SER A 113 -6.14 -3.78 -15.13
N VAL A 114 -7.26 -3.67 -15.80
CA VAL A 114 -8.36 -4.63 -15.75
C VAL A 114 -8.32 -5.48 -17.02
N PRO A 115 -8.40 -6.82 -16.95
CA PRO A 115 -8.43 -7.67 -18.15
C PRO A 115 -9.52 -7.21 -19.13
N ALA A 116 -9.20 -7.18 -20.42
CA ALA A 116 -10.18 -6.80 -21.43
C ALA A 116 -11.37 -7.76 -21.42
N GLY A 117 -12.58 -7.22 -21.62
CA GLY A 117 -13.81 -8.02 -21.59
C GLY A 117 -14.34 -8.31 -20.19
N THR A 118 -13.70 -7.84 -19.13
CA THR A 118 -14.24 -7.94 -17.76
C THR A 118 -15.53 -7.11 -17.67
N PRO A 119 -16.69 -7.73 -17.34
CA PRO A 119 -17.96 -7.03 -17.35
C PRO A 119 -18.11 -6.10 -16.14
N GLY A 120 -18.46 -4.81 -16.39
CA GLY A 120 -18.91 -3.89 -15.35
C GLY A 120 -20.41 -4.03 -15.06
N PRO A 121 -20.93 -3.41 -14.00
CA PRO A 121 -20.23 -2.45 -13.12
C PRO A 121 -19.31 -3.13 -12.12
N PHE A 122 -18.24 -2.40 -11.72
CA PHE A 122 -17.31 -2.87 -10.69
C PHE A 122 -17.77 -2.50 -9.29
N VAL A 123 -17.54 -3.40 -8.34
CA VAL A 123 -17.87 -3.19 -6.94
C VAL A 123 -16.60 -3.26 -6.10
N ILE A 124 -16.32 -2.18 -5.35
CA ILE A 124 -15.18 -2.11 -4.46
C ILE A 124 -15.61 -2.59 -3.06
N LYS A 125 -14.93 -3.61 -2.54
CA LYS A 125 -15.19 -4.19 -1.21
C LYS A 125 -13.99 -4.00 -0.29
N ASN A 126 -14.28 -3.64 0.97
CA ASN A 126 -13.31 -3.52 2.05
C ASN A 126 -12.07 -2.67 1.69
N PRO A 127 -12.25 -1.44 1.17
CA PRO A 127 -11.14 -0.55 0.90
C PRO A 127 -10.50 -0.14 2.22
N ARG A 128 -9.16 -0.18 2.28
CA ARG A 128 -8.36 0.23 3.44
C ARG A 128 -6.97 0.62 2.99
N ALA A 129 -6.30 1.45 3.79
CA ALA A 129 -4.90 1.78 3.58
C ALA A 129 -4.08 1.39 4.81
N ARG A 130 -2.83 0.98 4.59
CA ARG A 130 -1.89 0.62 5.64
C ARG A 130 -0.51 1.12 5.29
N GLY A 131 0.15 1.68 6.27
CA GLY A 131 1.54 2.14 6.18
C GLY A 131 2.26 1.95 7.50
N PHE A 132 3.37 2.64 7.68
CA PHE A 132 4.22 2.50 8.86
C PHE A 132 4.34 3.84 9.59
N ASN A 133 4.34 3.81 10.93
CA ASN A 133 4.54 5.00 11.77
C ASN A 133 6.01 5.46 11.82
N ALA A 134 6.93 4.65 11.29
CA ALA A 134 8.35 4.96 11.18
C ALA A 134 8.93 4.29 9.93
N PRO A 135 10.03 4.83 9.36
CA PRO A 135 10.69 4.22 8.21
C PRO A 135 11.12 2.78 8.53
N VAL A 136 10.63 1.83 7.74
CA VAL A 136 11.00 0.40 7.86
C VAL A 136 12.39 0.14 7.28
N ARG A 137 12.82 1.01 6.37
CA ARG A 137 14.16 0.99 5.77
C ARG A 137 14.75 2.39 5.87
N SER A 138 16.02 2.49 6.22
CA SER A 138 16.77 3.71 5.96
C SER A 138 16.65 3.95 4.45
N ARG A 139 15.99 5.04 4.04
CA ARG A 139 16.23 5.58 2.71
C ARG A 139 17.69 5.97 2.74
N VAL A 140 18.52 5.14 2.18
CA VAL A 140 19.86 5.55 1.82
C VAL A 140 19.61 6.63 0.78
N ASP A 141 19.91 7.89 1.12
CA ASP A 141 20.16 8.88 0.09
C ASP A 141 21.29 8.26 -0.72
N VAL A 142 20.92 7.76 -1.91
CA VAL A 142 21.89 7.18 -2.82
C VAL A 142 22.68 8.38 -3.32
N ASP A 143 23.77 8.70 -2.62
CA ASP A 143 24.72 9.65 -3.11
C ASP A 143 25.15 9.19 -4.50
N GLU A 144 25.21 10.12 -5.44
CA GLU A 144 25.52 9.84 -6.85
C GLU A 144 26.83 9.03 -7.01
N ASP A 145 27.67 9.06 -5.96
CA ASP A 145 28.91 8.30 -5.85
C ASP A 145 28.73 6.82 -5.52
N ASP A 146 27.59 6.44 -4.93
CA ASP A 146 27.26 5.05 -4.59
C ASP A 146 26.58 4.29 -5.73
N LEU A 147 26.19 4.99 -6.84
CA LEU A 147 25.61 4.37 -8.00
C LEU A 147 26.64 3.54 -8.77
N LEU A 148 26.25 2.34 -9.16
CA LEU A 148 27.06 1.52 -10.04
C LEU A 148 27.26 2.23 -11.41
N PRO A 149 28.40 2.00 -12.10
CA PRO A 149 28.71 2.70 -13.36
C PRO A 149 27.61 2.65 -14.42
N LEU A 150 26.83 1.57 -14.48
CA LEU A 150 25.70 1.44 -15.40
C LEU A 150 24.47 2.25 -14.97
N GLU A 151 24.27 2.43 -13.66
CA GLU A 151 23.16 3.21 -13.11
C GLU A 151 23.36 4.71 -13.30
N ARG A 152 24.61 5.18 -13.28
CA ARG A 152 24.97 6.58 -13.58
C ARG A 152 24.62 6.97 -15.04
N GLY A 153 24.71 6.02 -15.96
CA GLY A 153 24.42 6.25 -17.38
C GLY A 153 22.92 6.39 -17.69
N ILE A 154 22.03 5.90 -16.83
CA ILE A 154 20.57 5.95 -17.04
C ILE A 154 20.01 7.32 -16.57
N ASN A 155 20.58 7.92 -15.53
CA ASN A 155 20.13 9.20 -14.99
C ASN A 155 20.56 10.43 -15.79
N GLN A 156 21.34 10.27 -16.88
CA GLN A 156 21.83 11.36 -17.72
C GLN A 156 21.12 11.46 -19.09
N GLN A 157 20.07 10.68 -19.32
CA GLN A 157 19.20 10.76 -20.50
C GLN A 157 17.84 11.37 -20.10
#